data_f9637024dbaea638319e12a0ca160fb4
#
_entry.id   f9637024dbaea638319e12a0ca160fb4
#
_cell.length_a   1.000
_cell.length_b   1.000
_cell.length_c   1.000
_cell.angle_alpha   90.00
_cell.angle_beta   90.00
_cell.angle_gamma   90.00
#
_symmetry.space_group_name_H-M   'P 1'
#
loop_
_entity.id
_entity.type
_entity.pdbx_description
1 polymer ?
#
loop_
_entity_poly.entity_id
_entity_poly.type
_entity_poly.pdbx_seq_one_letter_code
_entity_poly.pdbx_strand_id
1 'polypeptide(L)'
;MAIDLTALWDFNKPDVSEQRFREALATASGDDALILQTQIARTFGLRKDFANAQKILQSLDAAVVTAGAEARARHALEWGRTFSSATHPAETQTAQNKQQARDAYERALTIARGGKLDGLAIDAIHMLAFVDTAPADQLKWAQQALAVVEASSQPAAKMWEASIRNNIGHALHQLGRFDEALEQFERAVVLRERGQNPRATRIAHWMVAWTLRAMGRTDEALAIQLRLEREWDAEDAPDPYVYEELEALYGSKGDEARANHYAQLRRSADEGAAT
;
A
#
# COMPACT_ATOMS: atom_id res chain seq x y z
N MET A 1 -2.66 29.01 -1.70
CA MET A 1 -2.52 28.06 -0.56
C MET A 1 -2.43 26.68 -1.18
N ALA A 2 -1.46 25.85 -0.81
CA ALA A 2 -1.38 24.50 -1.35
C ALA A 2 -2.61 23.68 -0.93
N ILE A 3 -3.15 22.85 -1.83
CA ILE A 3 -4.33 22.03 -1.57
C ILE A 3 -3.96 20.92 -0.59
N ASP A 4 -4.73 20.77 0.48
CA ASP A 4 -4.67 19.60 1.36
C ASP A 4 -5.41 18.42 0.72
N LEU A 5 -4.67 17.63 -0.05
CA LEU A 5 -5.22 16.43 -0.68
C LEU A 5 -5.65 15.37 0.33
N THR A 6 -5.05 15.34 1.52
CA THR A 6 -5.32 14.31 2.54
C THR A 6 -6.76 14.41 3.03
N ALA A 7 -7.26 15.62 3.21
CA ALA A 7 -8.64 15.88 3.63
C ALA A 7 -9.69 15.47 2.58
N LEU A 8 -9.30 15.40 1.31
CA LEU A 8 -10.19 15.02 0.19
C LEU A 8 -10.25 13.52 -0.06
N TRP A 9 -9.23 12.75 0.38
CA TRP A 9 -9.15 11.32 0.15
C TRP A 9 -9.95 10.49 1.15
N ASP A 10 -10.74 9.56 0.61
CA ASP A 10 -11.22 8.35 1.26
C ASP A 10 -10.88 7.17 0.32
N PHE A 11 -9.80 6.46 0.61
CA PHE A 11 -9.33 5.36 -0.24
C PHE A 11 -10.28 4.17 -0.29
N ASN A 12 -11.17 4.01 0.70
CA ASN A 12 -12.18 2.97 0.72
C ASN A 12 -13.41 3.34 -0.13
N LYS A 13 -13.57 4.64 -0.46
CA LYS A 13 -14.68 5.18 -1.24
C LYS A 13 -14.15 6.12 -2.34
N PRO A 14 -13.53 5.57 -3.40
CA PRO A 14 -12.93 6.39 -4.46
C PRO A 14 -13.91 7.32 -5.18
N ASP A 15 -15.18 6.94 -5.27
CA ASP A 15 -16.27 7.73 -5.82
C ASP A 15 -16.54 9.00 -4.98
N VAL A 16 -16.54 8.87 -3.66
CA VAL A 16 -16.67 10.01 -2.74
C VAL A 16 -15.46 10.93 -2.87
N SER A 17 -14.26 10.37 -2.97
CA SER A 17 -13.04 11.14 -3.20
C SER A 17 -13.09 11.89 -4.54
N GLU A 18 -13.56 11.25 -5.61
CA GLU A 18 -13.74 11.89 -6.91
C GLU A 18 -14.66 13.11 -6.82
N GLN A 19 -15.80 12.97 -6.15
CA GLN A 19 -16.73 14.07 -5.97
C GLN A 19 -16.06 15.26 -5.26
N ARG A 20 -15.35 15.00 -4.15
CA ARG A 20 -14.62 16.05 -3.41
C ARG A 20 -13.55 16.72 -4.26
N PHE A 21 -12.81 15.97 -5.07
CA PHE A 21 -11.83 16.53 -5.99
C PHE A 21 -12.47 17.38 -7.08
N ARG A 22 -13.62 16.98 -7.63
CA ARG A 22 -14.35 17.78 -8.64
C ARG A 22 -14.91 19.07 -8.04
N GLU A 23 -15.41 19.04 -6.81
CA GLU A 23 -15.86 20.23 -6.08
C GLU A 23 -14.69 21.21 -5.84
N ALA A 24 -13.53 20.71 -5.39
CA ALA A 24 -12.33 21.53 -5.23
C ALA A 24 -11.82 22.10 -6.57
N LEU A 25 -11.90 21.31 -7.65
CA LEU A 25 -11.47 21.71 -8.99
C LEU A 25 -12.28 22.88 -9.55
N ALA A 26 -13.55 23.04 -9.16
CA ALA A 26 -14.41 24.12 -9.65
C ALA A 26 -13.86 25.53 -9.35
N THR A 27 -13.01 25.66 -8.33
CA THR A 27 -12.41 26.94 -7.92
C THR A 27 -10.88 26.96 -8.06
N ALA A 28 -10.26 25.83 -8.40
CA ALA A 28 -8.82 25.69 -8.55
C ALA A 28 -8.34 26.18 -9.93
N SER A 29 -7.10 26.62 -9.99
CA SER A 29 -6.45 27.07 -11.25
C SER A 29 -4.96 26.70 -11.25
N GLY A 30 -4.31 26.76 -12.41
CA GLY A 30 -2.89 26.49 -12.54
C GLY A 30 -2.52 25.08 -12.08
N ASP A 31 -1.43 24.97 -11.35
CA ASP A 31 -0.90 23.68 -10.85
C ASP A 31 -1.87 22.95 -9.93
N ASP A 32 -2.62 23.69 -9.10
CA ASP A 32 -3.61 23.09 -8.20
C ASP A 32 -4.72 22.36 -8.97
N ALA A 33 -5.18 22.94 -10.08
CA ALA A 33 -6.15 22.29 -10.95
C ALA A 33 -5.57 21.03 -11.62
N LEU A 34 -4.31 21.07 -12.06
CA LEU A 34 -3.62 19.90 -12.61
C LEU A 34 -3.46 18.79 -11.57
N ILE A 35 -3.04 19.14 -10.35
CA ILE A 35 -2.91 18.20 -9.25
C ILE A 35 -4.25 17.50 -8.95
N LEU A 36 -5.34 18.25 -8.82
CA LEU A 36 -6.67 17.68 -8.58
C LEU A 36 -7.09 16.73 -9.69
N GLN A 37 -6.84 17.08 -10.96
CA GLN A 37 -7.18 16.21 -12.09
C GLN A 37 -6.37 14.91 -12.07
N THR A 38 -5.09 14.94 -11.66
CA THR A 38 -4.32 13.70 -11.46
C THR A 38 -4.93 12.82 -10.37
N GLN A 39 -5.45 13.42 -9.27
CA GLN A 39 -6.11 12.67 -8.22
C GLN A 39 -7.47 12.11 -8.66
N ILE A 40 -8.23 12.84 -9.49
CA ILE A 40 -9.43 12.30 -10.15
C ILE A 40 -9.05 11.08 -11.01
N ALA A 41 -8.00 11.16 -11.82
CA ALA A 41 -7.53 10.01 -12.58
C ALA A 41 -7.19 8.81 -11.68
N ARG A 42 -6.58 9.04 -10.50
CA ARG A 42 -6.28 7.99 -9.52
C ARG A 42 -7.55 7.32 -9.00
N THR A 43 -8.66 8.05 -8.79
CA THR A 43 -9.92 7.41 -8.35
C THR A 43 -10.47 6.43 -9.38
N PHE A 44 -10.32 6.72 -10.67
CA PHE A 44 -10.64 5.77 -11.75
C PHE A 44 -9.72 4.54 -11.71
N GLY A 45 -8.41 4.74 -11.53
CA GLY A 45 -7.44 3.64 -11.40
C GLY A 45 -7.76 2.71 -10.22
N LEU A 46 -8.18 3.24 -9.07
CA LEU A 46 -8.61 2.45 -7.91
C LEU A 46 -9.86 1.61 -8.19
N ARG A 47 -10.74 2.10 -9.05
CA ARG A 47 -11.93 1.37 -9.55
C ARG A 47 -11.62 0.48 -10.76
N LYS A 48 -10.34 0.32 -11.12
CA LYS A 48 -9.84 -0.46 -12.28
C LYS A 48 -10.28 0.08 -13.65
N ASP A 49 -10.77 1.32 -13.70
CA ASP A 49 -11.11 2.01 -14.95
C ASP A 49 -9.89 2.76 -15.50
N PHE A 50 -8.88 2.00 -15.90
CA PHE A 50 -7.61 2.54 -16.38
C PHE A 50 -7.76 3.34 -17.67
N ALA A 51 -8.72 3.01 -18.52
CA ALA A 51 -8.96 3.69 -19.78
C ALA A 51 -9.39 5.15 -19.55
N ASN A 52 -10.32 5.40 -18.62
CA ASN A 52 -10.73 6.76 -18.28
C ASN A 52 -9.66 7.50 -17.49
N ALA A 53 -8.90 6.83 -16.61
CA ALA A 53 -7.74 7.41 -15.96
C ALA A 53 -6.72 7.92 -17.01
N GLN A 54 -6.38 7.11 -18.02
CA GLN A 54 -5.47 7.50 -19.10
C GLN A 54 -5.99 8.68 -19.92
N LYS A 55 -7.29 8.71 -20.29
CA LYS A 55 -7.88 9.83 -21.02
C LYS A 55 -7.76 11.15 -20.26
N ILE A 56 -8.00 11.13 -18.94
CA ILE A 56 -7.84 12.32 -18.09
C ILE A 56 -6.37 12.76 -18.13
N LEU A 57 -5.43 11.86 -17.87
CA LEU A 57 -4.00 12.19 -17.83
C LEU A 57 -3.48 12.70 -19.17
N GLN A 58 -3.86 12.07 -20.27
CA GLN A 58 -3.50 12.53 -21.63
C GLN A 58 -4.01 13.94 -21.92
N SER A 59 -5.20 14.31 -21.44
CA SER A 59 -5.71 15.66 -21.61
C SER A 59 -4.88 16.73 -20.91
N LEU A 60 -4.04 16.33 -19.94
CA LEU A 60 -3.15 17.22 -19.18
C LEU A 60 -1.74 17.33 -19.78
N ASP A 61 -1.36 16.47 -20.73
CA ASP A 61 0.03 16.37 -21.23
C ASP A 61 0.63 17.71 -21.62
N ALA A 62 -0.12 18.53 -22.36
CA ALA A 62 0.38 19.83 -22.83
C ALA A 62 0.60 20.82 -21.66
N ALA A 63 -0.31 20.84 -20.69
CA ALA A 63 -0.24 21.76 -19.55
C ALA A 63 0.84 21.34 -18.54
N VAL A 64 1.02 20.04 -18.36
CA VAL A 64 1.99 19.48 -17.41
C VAL A 64 3.44 19.80 -17.82
N VAL A 65 3.73 19.99 -19.11
CA VAL A 65 5.11 20.30 -19.56
C VAL A 65 5.70 21.53 -18.85
N THR A 66 4.89 22.56 -18.64
CA THR A 66 5.33 23.84 -18.02
C THR A 66 4.93 23.96 -16.54
N ALA A 67 4.26 22.95 -15.99
CA ALA A 67 3.80 22.96 -14.61
C ALA A 67 4.95 22.77 -13.60
N GLY A 68 4.69 23.09 -12.35
CA GLY A 68 5.60 22.87 -11.24
C GLY A 68 5.91 21.40 -10.98
N ALA A 69 6.94 21.16 -10.19
CA ALA A 69 7.46 19.81 -9.93
C ALA A 69 6.39 18.87 -9.35
N GLU A 70 5.51 19.36 -8.49
CA GLU A 70 4.49 18.50 -7.86
C GLU A 70 3.46 18.00 -8.87
N ALA A 71 2.89 18.86 -9.69
CA ALA A 71 1.91 18.47 -10.72
C ALA A 71 2.53 17.49 -11.72
N ARG A 72 3.78 17.74 -12.14
CA ARG A 72 4.54 16.85 -13.03
C ARG A 72 4.84 15.49 -12.42
N ALA A 73 5.27 15.46 -11.18
CA ALA A 73 5.56 14.19 -10.48
C ALA A 73 4.29 13.37 -10.28
N ARG A 74 3.19 14.00 -9.85
CA ARG A 74 1.89 13.32 -9.69
C ARG A 74 1.35 12.79 -11.01
N HIS A 75 1.42 13.58 -12.07
CA HIS A 75 1.02 13.12 -13.41
C HIS A 75 1.80 11.85 -13.82
N ALA A 76 3.13 11.87 -13.67
CA ALA A 76 3.95 10.72 -14.00
C ALA A 76 3.64 9.48 -13.11
N LEU A 77 3.40 9.69 -11.81
CA LEU A 77 2.99 8.62 -10.89
C LEU A 77 1.67 7.98 -11.31
N GLU A 78 0.65 8.81 -11.54
CA GLU A 78 -0.67 8.30 -11.90
C GLU A 78 -0.66 7.65 -13.29
N TRP A 79 0.13 8.18 -14.24
CA TRP A 79 0.34 7.55 -15.53
C TRP A 79 0.93 6.14 -15.39
N GLY A 80 1.97 5.97 -14.58
CA GLY A 80 2.56 4.66 -14.29
C GLY A 80 1.55 3.69 -13.68
N ARG A 81 0.69 4.16 -12.76
CA ARG A 81 -0.35 3.37 -12.12
C ARG A 81 -1.41 2.85 -13.07
N THR A 82 -1.57 3.44 -14.24
CA THR A 82 -2.51 2.90 -15.25
C THR A 82 -1.98 1.67 -15.97
N PHE A 83 -0.70 1.34 -15.84
CA PHE A 83 -0.08 0.17 -16.47
C PHE A 83 0.27 -0.95 -15.49
N SER A 84 0.73 -0.60 -14.28
CA SER A 84 1.10 -1.59 -13.25
C SER A 84 0.94 -0.98 -11.86
N SER A 85 0.09 -1.60 -11.05
CA SER A 85 -0.15 -1.25 -9.65
C SER A 85 -0.78 -2.46 -8.93
N ALA A 86 -0.98 -2.36 -7.62
CA ALA A 86 -1.64 -3.41 -6.83
C ALA A 86 -3.08 -3.74 -7.28
N THR A 87 -3.74 -2.83 -8.01
CA THR A 87 -5.13 -3.05 -8.49
C THR A 87 -5.21 -3.80 -9.83
N HIS A 88 -4.07 -4.03 -10.50
CA HIS A 88 -4.06 -4.72 -11.78
C HIS A 88 -4.18 -6.23 -11.62
N PRO A 89 -5.05 -6.89 -12.40
CA PRO A 89 -5.08 -8.34 -12.50
C PRO A 89 -3.74 -8.90 -13.01
N ALA A 90 -3.41 -10.13 -12.60
CA ALA A 90 -2.13 -10.76 -12.95
C ALA A 90 -1.90 -10.85 -14.47
N GLU A 91 -2.95 -11.14 -15.24
CA GLU A 91 -2.94 -11.25 -16.70
C GLU A 91 -2.59 -9.95 -17.41
N THR A 92 -2.78 -8.80 -16.78
CA THR A 92 -2.42 -7.49 -17.34
C THR A 92 -0.98 -7.08 -17.04
N GLN A 93 -0.27 -7.82 -16.19
CA GLN A 93 1.11 -7.55 -15.77
C GLN A 93 2.14 -8.00 -16.83
N THR A 94 1.95 -7.58 -18.09
CA THR A 94 2.85 -7.90 -19.20
C THR A 94 4.19 -7.19 -19.06
N ALA A 95 5.24 -7.71 -19.72
CA ALA A 95 6.55 -7.06 -19.75
C ALA A 95 6.47 -5.62 -20.31
N GLN A 96 5.62 -5.40 -21.32
CA GLN A 96 5.40 -4.06 -21.89
C GLN A 96 4.76 -3.12 -20.87
N ASN A 97 3.69 -3.53 -20.18
CA ASN A 97 3.03 -2.69 -19.17
C ASN A 97 3.96 -2.38 -17.99
N LYS A 98 4.74 -3.38 -17.56
CA LYS A 98 5.77 -3.18 -16.52
C LYS A 98 6.83 -2.17 -16.95
N GLN A 99 7.27 -2.20 -18.20
CA GLN A 99 8.25 -1.22 -18.70
C GLN A 99 7.66 0.18 -18.78
N GLN A 100 6.44 0.35 -19.27
CA GLN A 100 5.75 1.64 -19.30
C GLN A 100 5.55 2.23 -17.89
N ALA A 101 5.18 1.38 -16.94
CA ALA A 101 5.05 1.78 -15.54
C ALA A 101 6.41 2.20 -14.96
N ARG A 102 7.48 1.43 -15.22
CA ARG A 102 8.84 1.75 -14.79
C ARG A 102 9.28 3.11 -15.26
N ASP A 103 9.19 3.36 -16.58
CA ASP A 103 9.63 4.62 -17.20
C ASP A 103 8.89 5.81 -16.56
N ALA A 104 7.60 5.63 -16.26
CA ALA A 104 6.78 6.66 -15.62
C ALA A 104 7.19 6.89 -14.16
N TYR A 105 7.43 5.83 -13.38
CA TYR A 105 7.82 5.93 -11.97
C TYR A 105 9.24 6.49 -11.80
N GLU A 106 10.18 6.10 -12.65
CA GLU A 106 11.54 6.68 -12.66
C GLU A 106 11.54 8.18 -13.04
N ARG A 107 10.68 8.57 -13.98
CA ARG A 107 10.45 9.96 -14.30
C ARG A 107 9.87 10.72 -13.11
N ALA A 108 8.84 10.16 -12.45
CA ALA A 108 8.25 10.74 -11.25
C ALA A 108 9.28 10.91 -10.13
N LEU A 109 10.09 9.89 -9.89
CA LEU A 109 11.16 9.91 -8.88
C LEU A 109 12.19 11.01 -9.18
N THR A 110 12.61 11.13 -10.43
CA THR A 110 13.57 12.15 -10.85
C THR A 110 13.02 13.56 -10.63
N ILE A 111 11.76 13.79 -11.00
CA ILE A 111 11.09 15.10 -10.81
C ILE A 111 10.91 15.38 -9.31
N ALA A 112 10.45 14.40 -8.54
CA ALA A 112 10.20 14.56 -7.11
C ALA A 112 11.50 14.89 -6.35
N ARG A 113 12.61 14.20 -6.66
CA ARG A 113 13.93 14.50 -6.08
C ARG A 113 14.41 15.92 -6.44
N GLY A 114 14.30 16.31 -7.71
CA GLY A 114 14.64 17.65 -8.16
C GLY A 114 13.81 18.76 -7.51
N GLY A 115 12.55 18.47 -7.25
CA GLY A 115 11.61 19.37 -6.57
C GLY A 115 11.68 19.30 -5.03
N LYS A 116 12.51 18.45 -4.45
CA LYS A 116 12.58 18.19 -2.99
C LYS A 116 11.22 17.79 -2.40
N LEU A 117 10.49 16.93 -3.11
CA LEU A 117 9.17 16.41 -2.75
C LEU A 117 9.34 14.98 -2.21
N ASP A 118 9.87 14.86 -0.99
CA ASP A 118 10.31 13.58 -0.43
C ASP A 118 9.16 12.56 -0.35
N GLY A 119 7.95 12.99 0.01
CA GLY A 119 6.79 12.10 0.05
C GLY A 119 6.45 11.50 -1.33
N LEU A 120 6.55 12.28 -2.41
CA LEU A 120 6.33 11.79 -3.77
C LEU A 120 7.50 10.94 -4.27
N ALA A 121 8.73 11.25 -3.84
CA ALA A 121 9.88 10.40 -4.14
C ALA A 121 9.73 9.00 -3.52
N ILE A 122 9.27 8.93 -2.26
CA ILE A 122 8.98 7.66 -1.59
C ILE A 122 7.86 6.91 -2.29
N ASP A 123 6.79 7.59 -2.70
CA ASP A 123 5.68 6.99 -3.43
C ASP A 123 6.15 6.39 -4.77
N ALA A 124 7.01 7.09 -5.52
CA ALA A 124 7.58 6.58 -6.76
C ALA A 124 8.48 5.34 -6.54
N ILE A 125 9.33 5.37 -5.50
CA ILE A 125 10.16 4.21 -5.12
C ILE A 125 9.26 3.02 -4.71
N HIS A 126 8.22 3.26 -3.94
CA HIS A 126 7.26 2.23 -3.55
C HIS A 126 6.57 1.60 -4.77
N MET A 127 6.20 2.41 -5.76
CA MET A 127 5.60 1.90 -6.99
C MET A 127 6.58 1.08 -7.86
N LEU A 128 7.88 1.38 -7.84
CA LEU A 128 8.91 0.55 -8.50
C LEU A 128 8.98 -0.87 -7.91
N ALA A 129 8.71 -1.03 -6.61
CA ALA A 129 8.64 -2.36 -5.99
C ALA A 129 7.46 -3.23 -6.47
N PHE A 130 6.42 -2.64 -7.10
CA PHE A 130 5.36 -3.41 -7.78
C PHE A 130 5.77 -3.84 -9.19
N VAL A 131 6.75 -3.20 -9.79
CA VAL A 131 7.31 -3.60 -11.08
C VAL A 131 8.37 -4.68 -10.89
N ASP A 132 9.25 -4.50 -9.92
CA ASP A 132 10.31 -5.44 -9.55
C ASP A 132 9.82 -6.34 -8.40
N THR A 133 9.22 -7.46 -8.76
CA THR A 133 8.51 -8.32 -7.80
C THR A 133 9.41 -9.36 -7.13
N ALA A 134 10.68 -9.49 -7.51
CA ALA A 134 11.61 -10.36 -6.80
C ALA A 134 11.89 -9.83 -5.38
N PRO A 135 11.85 -10.68 -4.34
CA PRO A 135 11.99 -10.23 -2.94
C PRO A 135 13.25 -9.39 -2.68
N ALA A 136 14.37 -9.72 -3.33
CA ALA A 136 15.61 -8.96 -3.20
C ALA A 136 15.52 -7.55 -3.80
N ASP A 137 14.80 -7.38 -4.91
CA ASP A 137 14.59 -6.08 -5.53
C ASP A 137 13.58 -5.25 -4.71
N GLN A 138 12.51 -5.88 -4.22
CA GLN A 138 11.56 -5.22 -3.31
C GLN A 138 12.26 -4.72 -2.04
N LEU A 139 13.14 -5.54 -1.45
CA LEU A 139 13.96 -5.12 -0.30
C LEU A 139 14.82 -3.92 -0.63
N LYS A 140 15.50 -3.92 -1.77
CA LYS A 140 16.35 -2.81 -2.23
C LYS A 140 15.53 -1.51 -2.37
N TRP A 141 14.37 -1.57 -3.01
CA TRP A 141 13.50 -0.41 -3.15
C TRP A 141 12.98 0.10 -1.81
N ALA A 142 12.53 -0.81 -0.94
CA ALA A 142 12.02 -0.43 0.37
C ALA A 142 13.12 0.18 1.26
N GLN A 143 14.36 -0.32 1.19
CA GLN A 143 15.51 0.29 1.89
C GLN A 143 15.84 1.69 1.35
N GLN A 144 15.77 1.91 0.04
CA GLN A 144 15.93 3.24 -0.53
C GLN A 144 14.84 4.21 -0.05
N ALA A 145 13.59 3.75 0.01
CA ALA A 145 12.48 4.54 0.54
C ALA A 145 12.71 4.91 2.01
N LEU A 146 13.16 3.94 2.83
CA LEU A 146 13.46 4.18 4.25
C LEU A 146 14.56 5.22 4.42
N ALA A 147 15.62 5.17 3.63
CA ALA A 147 16.69 6.16 3.68
C ALA A 147 16.16 7.59 3.40
N VAL A 148 15.20 7.75 2.47
CA VAL A 148 14.55 9.05 2.24
C VAL A 148 13.70 9.46 3.44
N VAL A 149 12.92 8.52 4.03
CA VAL A 149 12.12 8.79 5.24
C VAL A 149 13.01 9.27 6.38
N GLU A 150 14.13 8.58 6.63
CA GLU A 150 15.05 8.91 7.74
C GLU A 150 15.72 10.27 7.57
N ALA A 151 16.14 10.61 6.36
CA ALA A 151 16.79 11.88 6.04
C ALA A 151 15.83 13.08 5.96
N SER A 152 14.54 12.85 5.71
CA SER A 152 13.55 13.90 5.50
C SER A 152 13.06 14.52 6.80
N SER A 153 12.77 15.82 6.78
CA SER A 153 11.99 16.51 7.83
C SER A 153 10.52 16.75 7.43
N GLN A 154 10.12 16.35 6.22
CA GLN A 154 8.78 16.60 5.70
C GLN A 154 7.76 15.64 6.34
N PRO A 155 6.64 16.12 6.89
CA PRO A 155 5.58 15.26 7.44
C PRO A 155 5.06 14.22 6.42
N ALA A 156 4.90 14.62 5.16
CA ALA A 156 4.47 13.75 4.07
C ALA A 156 5.41 12.56 3.83
N ALA A 157 6.72 12.70 4.08
CA ALA A 157 7.68 11.61 4.04
C ALA A 157 7.60 10.72 5.29
N LYS A 158 7.51 11.35 6.47
CA LYS A 158 7.45 10.61 7.75
C LYS A 158 6.23 9.69 7.88
N MET A 159 5.11 10.05 7.27
CA MET A 159 3.89 9.22 7.24
C MET A 159 4.11 7.85 6.57
N TRP A 160 5.13 7.70 5.72
CA TRP A 160 5.44 6.46 5.04
C TRP A 160 6.17 5.43 5.91
N GLU A 161 6.78 5.83 7.02
CA GLU A 161 7.72 4.99 7.76
C GLU A 161 7.15 3.62 8.12
N ALA A 162 5.96 3.56 8.72
CA ALA A 162 5.36 2.29 9.12
C ALA A 162 5.11 1.36 7.91
N SER A 163 4.63 1.91 6.79
CA SER A 163 4.38 1.13 5.57
C SER A 163 5.68 0.62 4.95
N ILE A 164 6.72 1.44 4.92
CA ILE A 164 8.03 1.06 4.37
C ILE A 164 8.71 0.00 5.23
N ARG A 165 8.64 0.10 6.56
CA ARG A 165 9.16 -0.93 7.48
C ARG A 165 8.41 -2.25 7.29
N ASN A 166 7.09 -2.21 7.11
CA ASN A 166 6.30 -3.38 6.76
C ASN A 166 6.77 -4.02 5.43
N ASN A 167 7.03 -3.22 4.41
CA ASN A 167 7.50 -3.73 3.12
C ASN A 167 8.90 -4.36 3.22
N ILE A 168 9.81 -3.76 4.02
CA ILE A 168 11.12 -4.34 4.30
C ILE A 168 10.95 -5.69 5.01
N GLY A 169 10.13 -5.74 6.07
CA GLY A 169 9.85 -6.95 6.82
C GLY A 169 9.29 -8.06 5.92
N HIS A 170 8.33 -7.72 5.05
CA HIS A 170 7.74 -8.67 4.09
C HIS A 170 8.78 -9.24 3.12
N ALA A 171 9.63 -8.40 2.53
CA ALA A 171 10.67 -8.84 1.62
C ALA A 171 11.73 -9.71 2.34
N LEU A 172 12.11 -9.34 3.57
CA LEU A 172 13.02 -10.12 4.41
C LEU A 172 12.42 -11.49 4.77
N HIS A 173 11.14 -11.53 5.12
CA HIS A 173 10.43 -12.78 5.41
C HIS A 173 10.44 -13.71 4.19
N GLN A 174 10.13 -13.19 3.00
CA GLN A 174 10.19 -13.98 1.76
C GLN A 174 11.61 -14.48 1.43
N LEU A 175 12.65 -13.81 1.91
CA LEU A 175 14.06 -14.24 1.79
C LEU A 175 14.49 -15.21 2.89
N GLY A 176 13.58 -15.59 3.81
CA GLY A 176 13.89 -16.45 4.95
C GLY A 176 14.70 -15.76 6.07
N ARG A 177 14.84 -14.45 6.03
CA ARG A 177 15.57 -13.64 7.02
C ARG A 177 14.63 -13.20 8.15
N PHE A 178 14.12 -14.19 8.88
CA PHE A 178 12.99 -13.98 9.81
C PHE A 178 13.29 -13.09 11.00
N ASP A 179 14.50 -13.17 11.58
CA ASP A 179 14.88 -12.29 12.71
C ASP A 179 14.86 -10.82 12.30
N GLU A 180 15.41 -10.51 11.12
CA GLU A 180 15.42 -9.16 10.58
C GLU A 180 14.02 -8.69 10.17
N ALA A 181 13.20 -9.59 9.64
CA ALA A 181 11.80 -9.31 9.31
C ALA A 181 11.01 -8.95 10.56
N LEU A 182 11.16 -9.74 11.63
CA LEU A 182 10.51 -9.52 12.91
C LEU A 182 10.84 -8.15 13.48
N GLU A 183 12.12 -7.75 13.49
CA GLU A 183 12.54 -6.41 13.93
C GLU A 183 11.82 -5.29 13.18
N GLN A 184 11.70 -5.41 11.84
CA GLN A 184 11.03 -4.37 11.05
C GLN A 184 9.52 -4.33 11.30
N PHE A 185 8.87 -5.48 11.47
CA PHE A 185 7.46 -5.56 11.80
C PHE A 185 7.16 -5.01 13.20
N GLU A 186 7.98 -5.30 14.20
CA GLU A 186 7.84 -4.75 15.54
C GLU A 186 7.98 -3.20 15.54
N ARG A 187 8.93 -2.67 14.79
CA ARG A 187 9.04 -1.22 14.58
C ARG A 187 7.81 -0.63 13.89
N ALA A 188 7.25 -1.34 12.92
CA ALA A 188 6.01 -0.93 12.25
C ALA A 188 4.82 -0.94 13.21
N VAL A 189 4.71 -1.94 14.11
CA VAL A 189 3.69 -2.01 15.18
C VAL A 189 3.75 -0.75 16.05
N VAL A 190 4.93 -0.41 16.61
CA VAL A 190 5.10 0.79 17.46
C VAL A 190 4.63 2.07 16.77
N LEU A 191 4.89 2.20 15.46
CA LEU A 191 4.46 3.35 14.68
C LEU A 191 2.94 3.35 14.44
N ARG A 192 2.34 2.18 14.18
CA ARG A 192 0.90 2.04 13.96
C ARG A 192 0.09 2.26 15.23
N GLU A 193 0.57 1.80 16.37
CA GLU A 193 -0.07 2.01 17.68
C GLU A 193 -0.15 3.50 18.08
N ARG A 194 0.81 4.32 17.63
CA ARG A 194 0.75 5.78 17.80
C ARG A 194 -0.28 6.45 16.89
N GLY A 195 -0.72 5.76 15.85
CA GLY A 195 -1.70 6.25 14.90
C GLY A 195 -3.14 5.95 15.37
N GLN A 196 -4.12 6.50 14.63
CA GLN A 196 -5.56 6.31 14.92
C GLN A 196 -6.22 5.37 13.91
N ASN A 197 -5.51 4.32 13.47
CA ASN A 197 -6.04 3.34 12.52
C ASN A 197 -5.96 1.92 13.10
N PRO A 198 -7.00 1.45 13.81
CA PRO A 198 -7.01 0.13 14.43
C PRO A 198 -6.77 -1.01 13.43
N ARG A 199 -7.37 -0.92 12.24
CA ARG A 199 -7.17 -1.93 11.19
C ARG A 199 -5.70 -2.05 10.79
N ALA A 200 -5.01 -0.93 10.56
CA ALA A 200 -3.59 -0.96 10.20
C ALA A 200 -2.72 -1.50 11.34
N THR A 201 -3.10 -1.25 12.58
CA THR A 201 -2.42 -1.80 13.77
C THR A 201 -2.59 -3.31 13.86
N ARG A 202 -3.82 -3.83 13.66
CA ARG A 202 -4.08 -5.28 13.62
C ARG A 202 -3.27 -5.97 12.52
N ILE A 203 -3.22 -5.41 11.32
CA ILE A 203 -2.39 -5.95 10.23
C ILE A 203 -0.92 -6.00 10.62
N ALA A 204 -0.38 -4.97 11.28
CA ALA A 204 1.01 -4.97 11.74
C ALA A 204 1.29 -6.07 12.76
N HIS A 205 0.38 -6.31 13.72
CA HIS A 205 0.49 -7.44 14.66
C HIS A 205 0.36 -8.79 13.95
N TRP A 206 -0.50 -8.90 12.95
CA TRP A 206 -0.61 -10.10 12.14
C TRP A 206 0.72 -10.46 11.47
N MET A 207 1.44 -9.48 10.90
CA MET A 207 2.76 -9.69 10.27
C MET A 207 3.80 -10.19 11.28
N VAL A 208 3.75 -9.72 12.53
CA VAL A 208 4.59 -10.23 13.61
C VAL A 208 4.27 -11.70 13.89
N ALA A 209 2.99 -12.04 14.07
CA ALA A 209 2.57 -13.41 14.36
C ALA A 209 2.91 -14.38 13.21
N TRP A 210 2.69 -13.97 11.97
CA TRP A 210 3.06 -14.71 10.77
C TRP A 210 4.56 -15.05 10.73
N THR A 211 5.40 -14.08 11.11
CA THR A 211 6.86 -14.28 11.17
C THR A 211 7.25 -15.19 12.34
N LEU A 212 6.63 -15.02 13.53
CA LEU A 212 6.86 -15.89 14.67
C LEU A 212 6.51 -17.35 14.36
N ARG A 213 5.41 -17.61 13.63
CA ARG A 213 5.07 -18.95 13.17
C ARG A 213 6.16 -19.52 12.25
N ALA A 214 6.67 -18.74 11.29
CA ALA A 214 7.76 -19.15 10.41
C ALA A 214 9.07 -19.49 11.16
N MET A 215 9.30 -18.85 12.31
CA MET A 215 10.42 -19.11 13.23
C MET A 215 10.18 -20.32 14.17
N GLY A 216 9.01 -20.96 14.11
CA GLY A 216 8.62 -22.02 15.03
C GLY A 216 8.22 -21.54 16.43
N ARG A 217 8.07 -20.24 16.67
CA ARG A 217 7.60 -19.63 17.92
C ARG A 217 6.07 -19.71 18.00
N THR A 218 5.55 -20.93 17.93
CA THR A 218 4.14 -21.23 17.70
C THR A 218 3.22 -20.66 18.80
N ASP A 219 3.61 -20.75 20.09
CA ASP A 219 2.76 -20.28 21.18
C ASP A 219 2.62 -18.76 21.21
N GLU A 220 3.69 -18.03 20.87
CA GLU A 220 3.66 -16.58 20.78
C GLU A 220 2.81 -16.11 19.57
N ALA A 221 2.97 -16.75 18.42
CA ALA A 221 2.13 -16.50 17.26
C ALA A 221 0.65 -16.74 17.56
N LEU A 222 0.34 -17.88 18.21
CA LEU A 222 -1.02 -18.25 18.57
C LEU A 222 -1.66 -17.23 19.53
N ALA A 223 -0.93 -16.75 20.53
CA ALA A 223 -1.44 -15.74 21.46
C ALA A 223 -1.83 -14.43 20.73
N ILE A 224 -1.05 -14.00 19.76
CA ILE A 224 -1.33 -12.81 18.96
C ILE A 224 -2.56 -13.05 18.06
N GLN A 225 -2.62 -14.18 17.33
CA GLN A 225 -3.73 -14.45 16.40
C GLN A 225 -5.07 -14.60 17.13
N LEU A 226 -5.11 -15.25 18.30
CA LEU A 226 -6.33 -15.34 19.13
C LEU A 226 -6.78 -13.99 19.71
N ARG A 227 -5.85 -13.05 19.92
CA ARG A 227 -6.20 -11.68 20.27
C ARG A 227 -6.81 -10.96 19.08
N LEU A 228 -6.19 -11.07 17.89
CA LEU A 228 -6.67 -10.44 16.64
C LEU A 228 -8.07 -10.95 16.26
N GLU A 229 -8.32 -12.25 16.38
CA GLU A 229 -9.66 -12.83 16.19
C GLU A 229 -10.70 -12.10 17.04
N ARG A 230 -10.50 -12.00 18.37
CA ARG A 230 -11.42 -11.29 19.26
C ARG A 230 -11.61 -9.81 18.90
N GLU A 231 -10.54 -9.14 18.45
CA GLU A 231 -10.60 -7.74 18.06
C GLU A 231 -11.40 -7.52 16.77
N TRP A 232 -11.32 -8.48 15.82
CA TRP A 232 -12.09 -8.43 14.59
C TRP A 232 -13.56 -8.83 14.82
N ASP A 233 -13.81 -9.85 15.64
CA ASP A 233 -15.17 -10.29 16.00
C ASP A 233 -15.94 -9.20 16.74
N ALA A 234 -15.27 -8.41 17.57
CA ALA A 234 -15.90 -7.29 18.27
C ALA A 234 -16.41 -6.18 17.35
N GLU A 235 -15.94 -6.14 16.09
CA GLU A 235 -16.38 -5.19 15.07
C GLU A 235 -17.30 -5.83 14.00
N ASP A 236 -17.76 -7.06 14.20
CA ASP A 236 -18.51 -7.87 13.21
C ASP A 236 -17.79 -7.92 11.83
N ALA A 237 -16.47 -7.94 11.83
CA ALA A 237 -15.63 -7.90 10.64
C ALA A 237 -14.55 -8.98 10.64
N PRO A 238 -14.94 -10.28 10.64
CA PRO A 238 -13.98 -11.39 10.74
C PRO A 238 -12.95 -11.34 9.59
N ASP A 239 -11.69 -11.64 9.92
CA ASP A 239 -10.58 -11.59 8.99
C ASP A 239 -10.15 -13.01 8.57
N PRO A 240 -10.35 -13.43 7.31
CA PRO A 240 -9.99 -14.76 6.82
C PRO A 240 -8.49 -15.05 6.94
N TYR A 241 -7.61 -14.05 6.91
CA TYR A 241 -6.17 -14.24 7.10
C TYR A 241 -5.81 -14.63 8.55
N VAL A 242 -6.59 -14.17 9.54
CA VAL A 242 -6.45 -14.61 10.93
C VAL A 242 -6.86 -16.09 11.07
N TYR A 243 -7.94 -16.49 10.41
CA TYR A 243 -8.38 -17.88 10.39
C TYR A 243 -7.36 -18.81 9.69
N GLU A 244 -6.75 -18.37 8.60
CA GLU A 244 -5.69 -19.11 7.90
C GLU A 244 -4.49 -19.38 8.82
N GLU A 245 -4.06 -18.37 9.57
CA GLU A 245 -2.96 -18.51 10.52
C GLU A 245 -3.32 -19.40 11.70
N LEU A 246 -4.55 -19.29 12.24
CA LEU A 246 -5.03 -20.16 13.34
C LEU A 246 -5.16 -21.62 12.89
N GLU A 247 -5.65 -21.87 11.66
CA GLU A 247 -5.67 -23.21 11.04
C GLU A 247 -4.26 -23.80 11.01
N ALA A 248 -3.28 -23.05 10.49
CA ALA A 248 -1.90 -23.51 10.39
C ALA A 248 -1.24 -23.76 11.75
N LEU A 249 -1.47 -22.86 12.72
CA LEU A 249 -0.91 -22.96 14.07
C LEU A 249 -1.46 -24.16 14.84
N TYR A 250 -2.77 -24.40 14.81
CA TYR A 250 -3.36 -25.58 15.46
C TYR A 250 -2.98 -26.85 14.75
N GLY A 251 -2.89 -26.86 13.42
CA GLY A 251 -2.39 -28.00 12.67
C GLY A 251 -0.97 -28.38 13.07
N SER A 252 -0.06 -27.40 13.21
CA SER A 252 1.31 -27.65 13.66
C SER A 252 1.42 -28.19 15.08
N LYS A 253 0.41 -27.95 15.93
CA LYS A 253 0.30 -28.48 17.30
C LYS A 253 -0.39 -29.85 17.37
N GLY A 254 -0.86 -30.39 16.23
CA GLY A 254 -1.63 -31.64 16.18
C GLY A 254 -3.07 -31.52 16.69
N ASP A 255 -3.60 -30.32 16.86
CA ASP A 255 -5.00 -30.07 17.24
C ASP A 255 -5.88 -29.97 16.00
N GLU A 256 -6.13 -31.14 15.39
CA GLU A 256 -6.92 -31.25 14.17
C GLU A 256 -8.35 -30.72 14.32
N ALA A 257 -8.94 -30.82 15.50
CA ALA A 257 -10.30 -30.35 15.73
C ALA A 257 -10.40 -28.82 15.58
N ARG A 258 -9.47 -28.09 16.20
CA ARG A 258 -9.41 -26.62 16.06
C ARG A 258 -8.94 -26.20 14.67
N ALA A 259 -7.97 -26.89 14.09
CA ALA A 259 -7.54 -26.62 12.72
C ALA A 259 -8.70 -26.73 11.73
N ASN A 260 -9.51 -27.81 11.81
CA ASN A 260 -10.70 -27.99 10.97
C ASN A 260 -11.77 -26.92 11.22
N HIS A 261 -11.96 -26.49 12.46
CA HIS A 261 -12.87 -25.39 12.80
C HIS A 261 -12.48 -24.10 12.06
N TYR A 262 -11.22 -23.67 12.14
CA TYR A 262 -10.76 -22.46 11.46
C TYR A 262 -10.73 -22.58 9.93
N ALA A 263 -10.47 -23.76 9.39
CA ALA A 263 -10.63 -24.04 7.96
C ALA A 263 -12.09 -23.86 7.48
N GLN A 264 -13.08 -24.17 8.30
CA GLN A 264 -14.49 -23.92 8.00
C GLN A 264 -14.83 -22.43 8.04
N LEU A 265 -14.41 -21.72 9.09
CA LEU A 265 -14.64 -20.27 9.22
C LEU A 265 -14.03 -19.50 8.04
N ARG A 266 -12.80 -19.85 7.65
CA ARG A 266 -12.13 -19.23 6.49
C ARG A 266 -12.96 -19.41 5.21
N ARG A 267 -13.41 -20.63 4.89
CA ARG A 267 -14.26 -20.90 3.71
C ARG A 267 -15.54 -20.10 3.71
N SER A 268 -16.23 -20.04 4.87
CA SER A 268 -17.47 -19.25 4.99
C SER A 268 -17.23 -17.76 4.79
N ALA A 269 -16.09 -17.22 5.24
CA ALA A 269 -15.72 -15.81 5.05
C ALA A 269 -15.40 -15.52 3.56
N ASP A 270 -14.72 -16.43 2.87
CA ASP A 270 -14.41 -16.30 1.43
C ASP A 270 -15.69 -16.34 0.57
N GLU A 271 -16.65 -17.19 0.89
CA GLU A 271 -17.95 -17.26 0.21
C GLU A 271 -18.78 -15.99 0.41
N GLY A 272 -18.77 -15.42 1.63
CA GLY A 272 -19.46 -14.16 1.93
C GLY A 272 -18.86 -12.94 1.24
N ALA A 273 -17.57 -12.95 0.93
CA ALA A 273 -16.90 -11.87 0.21
C ALA A 273 -17.12 -11.91 -1.32
N ALA A 274 -17.60 -13.04 -1.85
CA ALA A 274 -17.88 -13.23 -3.28
C ALA A 274 -19.30 -12.84 -3.70
N THR A 275 -20.20 -12.57 -2.74
CA THR A 275 -21.60 -12.11 -2.94
C THR A 275 -21.75 -10.62 -2.74
#